data_b89b866c26fe19c77ce55578a70017aa
#
_entry.id   b89b866c26fe19c77ce55578a70017aa
#
_cell.length_a   1.000
_cell.length_b   1.000
_cell.length_c   1.000
_cell.angle_alpha   90.00
_cell.angle_beta   90.00
_cell.angle_gamma   90.00
#
_symmetry.space_group_name_H-M   'P 1'
#
loop_
_entity.id
_entity.type
_entity.pdbx_description
1 polymer ?
#
loop_
_entity_poly.entity_id
_entity_poly.type
_entity_poly.pdbx_seq_one_letter_code
_entity_poly.pdbx_strand_id
1 'polypeptide(L)'
;MKTLGGILIAIGVFMMLSSCTTIYKWGTDMEGEFREIDETSYAIRKAVEDTCRAMTASYEADRLTYEQYNNSDSAEERGWAANAKMRANKTAATYNNYIVKNSFVWNGNIPRDILAMMDYIE
;
A
#
# COMPACT_ATOMS: atom_id res chain seq x y z
N MET A 1 46.71 -45.74 24.81
CA MET A 1 45.77 -44.79 25.48
C MET A 1 45.84 -43.35 24.98
N LYS A 2 46.93 -42.88 24.35
CA LYS A 2 47.06 -41.51 23.84
C LYS A 2 46.28 -41.23 22.52
N THR A 3 45.98 -42.23 21.74
CA THR A 3 45.27 -42.08 20.42
C THR A 3 43.75 -41.95 20.56
N LEU A 4 43.14 -42.52 21.60
CA LEU A 4 41.69 -42.42 21.79
C LEU A 4 41.24 -41.01 22.18
N GLY A 5 42.02 -40.29 22.98
CA GLY A 5 41.72 -38.93 23.38
C GLY A 5 41.73 -37.92 22.20
N GLY A 6 42.68 -38.08 21.25
CA GLY A 6 42.78 -37.24 20.05
C GLY A 6 41.60 -37.39 19.10
N ILE A 7 41.06 -38.60 18.95
CA ILE A 7 39.89 -38.90 18.07
C ILE A 7 38.62 -38.26 18.64
N LEU A 8 38.39 -38.33 19.94
CA LEU A 8 37.23 -37.74 20.60
C LEU A 8 37.23 -36.20 20.51
N ILE A 9 38.39 -35.56 20.62
CA ILE A 9 38.51 -34.11 20.47
C ILE A 9 38.24 -33.69 19.01
N ALA A 10 38.76 -34.42 18.02
CA ALA A 10 38.50 -34.14 16.61
C ALA A 10 37.02 -34.27 16.23
N ILE A 11 36.30 -35.26 16.76
CA ILE A 11 34.85 -35.41 16.52
C ILE A 11 34.05 -34.28 17.18
N GLY A 12 34.45 -33.83 18.37
CA GLY A 12 33.79 -32.71 19.06
C GLY A 12 33.93 -31.37 18.30
N VAL A 13 35.12 -31.09 17.77
CA VAL A 13 35.36 -29.87 16.95
C VAL A 13 34.60 -29.93 15.62
N PHE A 14 34.55 -31.08 15.00
CA PHE A 14 33.80 -31.24 13.73
C PHE A 14 32.28 -31.06 13.92
N MET A 15 31.71 -31.55 15.04
CA MET A 15 30.31 -31.31 15.36
C MET A 15 29.99 -29.85 15.67
N MET A 16 30.90 -29.10 16.30
CA MET A 16 30.72 -27.68 16.57
C MET A 16 30.77 -26.82 15.29
N LEU A 17 31.62 -27.16 14.32
CA LEU A 17 31.72 -26.46 13.05
C LEU A 17 30.48 -26.66 12.15
N SER A 18 29.91 -27.86 12.14
CA SER A 18 28.68 -28.16 11.39
C SER A 18 27.44 -27.45 11.96
N SER A 19 27.39 -27.25 13.28
CA SER A 19 26.28 -26.53 13.92
C SER A 19 26.27 -25.04 13.58
N CYS A 20 27.44 -24.40 13.49
CA CYS A 20 27.56 -22.99 13.11
C CYS A 20 27.07 -22.70 11.70
N THR A 21 27.37 -23.57 10.73
CA THR A 21 26.95 -23.37 9.34
C THR A 21 25.43 -23.53 9.15
N THR A 22 24.80 -24.40 9.91
CA THR A 22 23.34 -24.64 9.86
C THR A 22 22.58 -23.45 10.44
N ILE A 23 23.03 -22.88 11.56
CA ILE A 23 22.41 -21.71 12.20
C ILE A 23 22.57 -20.48 11.32
N TYR A 24 23.73 -20.26 10.70
CA TYR A 24 23.99 -19.15 9.80
C TYR A 24 23.04 -19.20 8.55
N LYS A 25 22.90 -20.37 7.94
CA LYS A 25 22.03 -20.56 6.78
C LYS A 25 20.57 -20.31 7.12
N TRP A 26 20.11 -20.76 8.28
CA TRP A 26 18.73 -20.54 8.74
C TRP A 26 18.44 -19.06 9.01
N GLY A 27 19.41 -18.30 9.56
CA GLY A 27 19.29 -16.86 9.77
C GLY A 27 19.18 -16.08 8.46
N THR A 28 19.98 -16.41 7.43
CA THR A 28 19.94 -15.74 6.12
C THR A 28 18.66 -16.05 5.33
N ASP A 29 18.12 -17.26 5.46
CA ASP A 29 16.86 -17.63 4.82
C ASP A 29 15.68 -16.86 5.43
N MET A 30 15.65 -16.69 6.77
CA MET A 30 14.63 -15.86 7.44
C MET A 30 14.73 -14.38 7.07
N GLU A 31 15.91 -13.79 6.99
CA GLU A 31 16.08 -12.39 6.57
C GLU A 31 15.61 -12.16 5.14
N GLY A 32 15.80 -13.12 4.25
CA GLY A 32 15.29 -13.08 2.87
C GLY A 32 13.76 -13.07 2.82
N GLU A 33 13.12 -13.93 3.60
CA GLU A 33 11.66 -14.05 3.67
C GLU A 33 11.01 -12.78 4.27
N PHE A 34 11.58 -12.22 5.33
CA PHE A 34 11.09 -10.95 5.91
C PHE A 34 11.22 -9.77 4.95
N ARG A 35 12.30 -9.69 4.18
CA ARG A 35 12.49 -8.65 3.16
C ARG A 35 11.45 -8.75 2.03
N GLU A 36 11.17 -9.94 1.54
CA GLU A 36 10.18 -10.17 0.49
C GLU A 36 8.76 -9.79 0.95
N ILE A 37 8.39 -10.12 2.19
CA ILE A 37 7.10 -9.74 2.80
C ILE A 37 7.01 -8.20 2.93
N ASP A 38 8.07 -7.52 3.34
CA ASP A 38 8.09 -6.06 3.52
C ASP A 38 8.01 -5.33 2.17
N GLU A 39 8.76 -5.77 1.16
CA GLU A 39 8.70 -5.23 -0.20
C GLU A 39 7.31 -5.41 -0.84
N THR A 40 6.69 -6.57 -0.65
CA THR A 40 5.32 -6.85 -1.13
C THR A 40 4.29 -5.97 -0.42
N SER A 41 4.40 -5.82 0.90
CA SER A 41 3.54 -4.95 1.70
C SER A 41 3.66 -3.48 1.29
N TYR A 42 4.88 -3.00 1.02
CA TYR A 42 5.13 -1.65 0.51
C TYR A 42 4.52 -1.44 -0.88
N ALA A 43 4.69 -2.38 -1.81
CA ALA A 43 4.14 -2.29 -3.16
C ALA A 43 2.61 -2.24 -3.16
N ILE A 44 1.96 -3.05 -2.33
CA ILE A 44 0.49 -3.04 -2.17
C ILE A 44 0.03 -1.68 -1.61
N ARG A 45 0.66 -1.19 -0.55
CA ARG A 45 0.32 0.11 0.04
C ARG A 45 0.49 1.25 -0.96
N LYS A 46 1.61 1.28 -1.68
CA LYS A 46 1.87 2.26 -2.73
C LYS A 46 0.78 2.23 -3.81
N ALA A 47 0.38 1.07 -4.28
CA ALA A 47 -0.67 0.93 -5.29
C ALA A 47 -2.02 1.46 -4.80
N VAL A 48 -2.36 1.22 -3.53
CA VAL A 48 -3.58 1.78 -2.91
C VAL A 48 -3.51 3.30 -2.83
N GLU A 49 -2.38 3.86 -2.38
CA GLU A 49 -2.17 5.31 -2.29
C GLU A 49 -2.22 5.98 -3.65
N ASP A 50 -1.55 5.43 -4.66
CA ASP A 50 -1.56 5.97 -6.02
C ASP A 50 -2.97 5.96 -6.62
N THR A 51 -3.76 4.92 -6.34
CA THR A 51 -5.16 4.83 -6.75
C THR A 51 -6.03 5.90 -6.06
N CYS A 52 -5.84 6.12 -4.76
CA CYS A 52 -6.54 7.17 -4.02
C CYS A 52 -6.23 8.56 -4.59
N ARG A 53 -4.95 8.85 -4.84
CA ARG A 53 -4.51 10.13 -5.44
C ARG A 53 -5.09 10.35 -6.83
N ALA A 54 -5.14 9.31 -7.66
CA ALA A 54 -5.74 9.38 -9.00
C ALA A 54 -7.24 9.68 -8.95
N MET A 55 -7.98 9.04 -8.04
CA MET A 55 -9.41 9.32 -7.86
C MET A 55 -9.64 10.73 -7.32
N THR A 56 -8.82 11.21 -6.37
CA THR A 56 -8.90 12.59 -5.86
C THR A 56 -8.66 13.59 -6.98
N ALA A 57 -7.66 13.40 -7.82
CA ALA A 57 -7.39 14.28 -8.96
C ALA A 57 -8.55 14.31 -9.97
N SER A 58 -9.17 13.15 -10.24
CA SER A 58 -10.35 13.08 -11.12
C SER A 58 -11.56 13.79 -10.54
N TYR A 59 -11.82 13.61 -9.25
CA TYR A 59 -12.90 14.29 -8.53
C TYR A 59 -12.70 15.82 -8.57
N GLU A 60 -11.49 16.30 -8.26
CA GLU A 60 -11.20 17.73 -8.26
C GLU A 60 -11.35 18.36 -9.65
N ALA A 61 -10.96 17.66 -10.72
CA ALA A 61 -11.15 18.16 -12.09
C ALA A 61 -12.63 18.33 -12.44
N ASP A 62 -13.47 17.36 -12.07
CA ASP A 62 -14.91 17.45 -12.29
C ASP A 62 -15.57 18.51 -11.37
N ARG A 63 -15.12 18.64 -10.11
CA ARG A 63 -15.59 19.68 -9.18
C ARG A 63 -15.30 21.08 -9.73
N LEU A 64 -14.09 21.33 -10.21
CA LEU A 64 -13.73 22.60 -10.83
C LEU A 64 -14.58 22.91 -12.06
N THR A 65 -14.85 21.92 -12.90
CA THR A 65 -15.75 22.08 -14.06
C THR A 65 -17.16 22.45 -13.61
N TYR A 66 -17.69 21.79 -12.58
CA TYR A 66 -18.97 22.12 -12.00
C TYR A 66 -19.01 23.55 -11.46
N GLU A 67 -18.03 23.96 -10.66
CA GLU A 67 -17.93 25.31 -10.08
C GLU A 67 -17.84 26.39 -11.14
N GLN A 68 -17.13 26.13 -12.24
CA GLN A 68 -16.96 27.09 -13.34
C GLN A 68 -18.26 27.34 -14.08
N TYR A 69 -19.11 26.33 -14.30
CA TYR A 69 -20.24 26.42 -15.22
C TYR A 69 -21.63 26.33 -14.58
N ASN A 70 -21.73 26.04 -13.26
CA ASN A 70 -23.01 25.82 -12.60
C ASN A 70 -23.92 27.08 -12.61
N ASN A 71 -23.33 28.28 -12.62
CA ASN A 71 -24.04 29.57 -12.61
C ASN A 71 -24.01 30.27 -13.98
N SER A 72 -23.66 29.58 -15.07
CA SER A 72 -23.62 30.18 -16.40
C SER A 72 -25.04 30.48 -16.91
N ASP A 73 -25.17 31.56 -17.66
CA ASP A 73 -26.40 31.94 -18.38
C ASP A 73 -26.70 30.95 -19.53
N SER A 74 -25.67 30.27 -20.06
CA SER A 74 -25.80 29.29 -21.13
C SER A 74 -26.39 27.94 -20.61
N ALA A 75 -27.48 27.52 -21.24
CA ALA A 75 -28.08 26.23 -20.93
C ALA A 75 -27.16 25.04 -21.24
N GLU A 76 -26.29 25.16 -22.26
CA GLU A 76 -25.31 24.16 -22.64
C GLU A 76 -24.22 24.03 -21.56
N GLU A 77 -23.68 25.16 -21.08
CA GLU A 77 -22.65 25.17 -20.03
C GLU A 77 -23.19 24.61 -18.69
N ARG A 78 -24.44 24.95 -18.33
CA ARG A 78 -25.09 24.32 -17.17
C ARG A 78 -25.26 22.82 -17.35
N GLY A 79 -25.46 22.34 -18.59
CA GLY A 79 -25.46 20.91 -18.91
C GLY A 79 -24.09 20.26 -18.65
N TRP A 80 -23.01 20.94 -18.99
CA TRP A 80 -21.65 20.45 -18.67
C TRP A 80 -21.42 20.40 -17.16
N ALA A 81 -21.84 21.41 -16.41
CA ALA A 81 -21.79 21.43 -14.96
C ALA A 81 -22.56 20.25 -14.33
N ALA A 82 -23.78 20.00 -14.78
CA ALA A 82 -24.58 18.88 -14.29
C ALA A 82 -23.91 17.52 -14.54
N ASN A 83 -23.30 17.34 -15.71
CA ASN A 83 -22.56 16.12 -16.04
C ASN A 83 -21.27 16.00 -15.19
N ALA A 84 -20.57 17.08 -14.96
CA ALA A 84 -19.38 17.11 -14.11
C ALA A 84 -19.73 16.76 -12.66
N LYS A 85 -20.79 17.35 -12.10
CA LYS A 85 -21.33 16.97 -10.77
C LYS A 85 -21.66 15.48 -10.67
N MET A 86 -22.31 14.91 -11.66
CA MET A 86 -22.62 13.47 -11.68
C MET A 86 -21.35 12.61 -11.64
N ARG A 87 -20.32 12.97 -12.43
CA ARG A 87 -19.04 12.24 -12.46
C ARG A 87 -18.30 12.39 -11.14
N ALA A 88 -18.21 13.60 -10.59
CA ALA A 88 -17.59 13.86 -9.29
C ALA A 88 -18.24 13.02 -8.20
N ASN A 89 -19.56 13.01 -8.10
CA ASN A 89 -20.29 12.24 -7.10
C ASN A 89 -20.13 10.72 -7.29
N LYS A 90 -20.05 10.24 -8.52
CA LYS A 90 -19.71 8.84 -8.81
C LYS A 90 -18.31 8.50 -8.36
N THR A 91 -17.35 9.38 -8.59
CA THR A 91 -15.95 9.22 -8.13
C THR A 91 -15.89 9.20 -6.61
N ALA A 92 -16.60 10.10 -5.91
CA ALA A 92 -16.68 10.13 -4.45
C ALA A 92 -17.25 8.82 -3.89
N ALA A 93 -18.34 8.29 -4.46
CA ALA A 93 -18.89 7.01 -4.04
C ALA A 93 -17.90 5.84 -4.24
N THR A 94 -17.21 5.83 -5.37
CA THR A 94 -16.19 4.80 -5.67
C THR A 94 -15.01 4.90 -4.71
N TYR A 95 -14.51 6.11 -4.47
CA TYR A 95 -13.43 6.41 -3.53
C TYR A 95 -13.75 5.95 -2.11
N ASN A 96 -14.92 6.34 -1.60
CA ASN A 96 -15.34 6.00 -0.24
C ASN A 96 -15.42 4.48 -0.03
N ASN A 97 -15.97 3.75 -1.01
CA ASN A 97 -15.99 2.29 -0.99
C ASN A 97 -14.56 1.70 -1.08
N TYR A 98 -13.68 2.30 -1.88
CA TYR A 98 -12.31 1.85 -2.03
C TYR A 98 -11.50 2.03 -0.74
N ILE A 99 -11.63 3.17 -0.06
CA ILE A 99 -10.99 3.44 1.25
C ILE A 99 -11.44 2.41 2.30
N VAL A 100 -12.75 2.17 2.41
CA VAL A 100 -13.27 1.17 3.38
C VAL A 100 -12.67 -0.21 3.14
N LYS A 101 -12.53 -0.62 1.88
CA LYS A 101 -11.99 -1.94 1.53
C LYS A 101 -10.48 -2.07 1.74
N ASN A 102 -9.73 -0.99 1.63
CA ASN A 102 -8.27 -1.03 1.58
C ASN A 102 -7.57 -0.35 2.77
N SER A 103 -8.32 0.24 3.70
CA SER A 103 -7.75 0.96 4.86
C SER A 103 -6.83 0.12 5.75
N PHE A 104 -6.94 -1.21 5.68
CA PHE A 104 -6.08 -2.13 6.43
C PHE A 104 -4.60 -2.00 6.09
N VAL A 105 -4.24 -1.55 4.88
CA VAL A 105 -2.83 -1.39 4.45
C VAL A 105 -2.06 -0.35 5.27
N TRP A 106 -2.77 0.55 5.95
CA TRP A 106 -2.16 1.61 6.78
C TRP A 106 -2.20 1.33 8.28
N ASN A 107 -2.75 0.22 8.72
CA ASN A 107 -2.88 -0.11 10.15
C ASN A 107 -3.45 1.05 10.99
N GLY A 108 -4.41 1.79 10.45
CA GLY A 108 -5.04 2.94 11.10
C GLY A 108 -4.32 4.29 10.91
N ASN A 109 -3.15 4.33 10.26
CA ASN A 109 -2.37 5.54 10.02
C ASN A 109 -2.46 5.97 8.54
N ILE A 110 -3.65 6.45 8.11
CA ILE A 110 -3.86 6.96 6.75
C ILE A 110 -2.95 8.17 6.52
N PRO A 111 -2.18 8.24 5.40
CA PRO A 111 -1.37 9.39 5.05
C PRO A 111 -2.20 10.68 5.00
N ARG A 112 -1.62 11.82 5.37
CA ARG A 112 -2.34 13.12 5.47
C ARG A 112 -2.88 13.62 4.13
N ASP A 113 -2.29 13.18 3.03
CA ASP A 113 -2.69 13.52 1.67
C ASP A 113 -3.75 12.57 1.09
N ILE A 114 -4.16 11.56 1.85
CA ILE A 114 -5.23 10.62 1.52
C ILE A 114 -6.47 10.96 2.36
N LEU A 115 -7.57 11.28 1.70
CA LEU A 115 -8.83 11.59 2.40
C LEU A 115 -9.41 10.31 3.02
N ALA A 116 -9.84 10.38 4.28
CA ALA A 116 -10.56 9.28 4.90
C ALA A 116 -11.95 9.07 4.28
N MET A 117 -12.54 10.14 3.77
CA MET A 117 -13.81 10.16 3.04
C MET A 117 -13.80 11.36 2.10
N MET A 118 -14.45 11.22 0.95
CA MET A 118 -14.65 12.27 -0.06
C MET A 118 -16.11 12.73 -0.02
N ASP A 119 -16.32 14.04 0.06
CA ASP A 119 -17.65 14.63 0.13
C ASP A 119 -18.35 14.60 -1.23
N TYR A 120 -19.69 14.58 -1.20
CA TYR A 120 -20.50 14.72 -2.40
C TYR A 120 -20.75 16.21 -2.67
N ILE A 121 -20.82 16.57 -3.95
CA ILE A 121 -21.25 17.91 -4.39
C ILE A 121 -22.78 17.97 -4.27
N GLU A 122 -23.29 18.92 -3.51
CA GLU A 122 -24.72 19.17 -3.28
C GLU A 122 -25.39 19.93 -4.47
#